data_7c6ceb8a2d0d827deb7784090597423c
#
_entry.id   7c6ceb8a2d0d827deb7784090597423c
#
_cell.length_a   1.000
_cell.length_b   1.000
_cell.length_c   1.000
_cell.angle_alpha   90.00
_cell.angle_beta   90.00
_cell.angle_gamma   90.00
#
_symmetry.space_group_name_H-M   'P 1'
#
loop_
_entity.id
_entity.type
_entity.pdbx_description
1 polymer ?
#
loop_
_entity_poly.entity_id
_entity_poly.type
_entity_poly.pdbx_seq_one_letter_code
_entity_poly.pdbx_strand_id
1 'polypeptide(L)'
;MRVLADDADEFLRFCGVVGLGRLLAEASCASRSGGAAPEPPRGAAGTEPEGSPHPAAVARELTAMLRGRATDASWRVREAVAMALQRVGDSAPAVLRSLATEWAADPHPLVQRAAVAGICEPRLLGDETTAAAALDACATATDRLARRPTSERRGADVRVLRQGLGYCWSVAVAAAPIPGLPRFLGLTDAYPGDSDVAWIARENAKKKRLSALLVAT
;
A
#
# COMPACT_ATOMS: atom_id res chain seq x y z
N MET A 1 5.75 14.27 14.68
CA MET A 1 5.78 13.03 13.90
C MET A 1 6.87 13.04 12.83
N ARG A 2 7.03 14.11 12.02
CA ARG A 2 8.10 14.14 10.99
C ARG A 2 9.49 13.93 11.59
N VAL A 3 9.85 14.67 12.64
CA VAL A 3 11.14 14.53 13.34
C VAL A 3 11.34 13.09 13.87
N LEU A 4 10.31 12.51 14.49
CA LEU A 4 10.38 11.14 15.02
C LEU A 4 10.56 10.09 13.92
N ALA A 5 10.03 10.33 12.71
CA ALA A 5 10.20 9.40 11.60
C ALA A 5 11.65 9.27 11.12
N ASP A 6 12.53 10.20 11.50
CA ASP A 6 13.95 10.21 11.20
C ASP A 6 14.83 9.93 12.44
N ASP A 7 14.22 9.57 13.57
CA ASP A 7 14.93 9.35 14.83
C ASP A 7 15.91 8.16 14.73
N ALA A 8 17.03 8.26 15.42
CA ALA A 8 18.00 7.17 15.53
C ALA A 8 17.45 5.97 16.29
N ASP A 9 16.60 6.22 17.30
CA ASP A 9 15.90 5.16 18.03
C ASP A 9 14.85 4.50 17.14
N GLU A 10 14.93 3.17 17.01
CA GLU A 10 14.04 2.39 16.12
C GLU A 10 12.57 2.52 16.52
N PHE A 11 12.27 2.53 17.83
CA PHE A 11 10.88 2.61 18.30
C PHE A 11 10.27 3.99 18.07
N LEU A 12 11.04 5.05 18.33
CA LEU A 12 10.61 6.42 18.04
C LEU A 12 10.41 6.61 16.53
N ARG A 13 11.32 6.08 15.71
CA ARG A 13 11.19 6.10 14.25
C ARG A 13 9.94 5.33 13.79
N PHE A 14 9.68 4.14 14.34
CA PHE A 14 8.45 3.40 14.11
C PHE A 14 7.20 4.22 14.42
N CYS A 15 7.12 4.80 15.62
CA CYS A 15 5.98 5.64 16.04
C CYS A 15 5.81 6.85 15.12
N GLY A 16 6.91 7.50 14.75
CA GLY A 16 6.91 8.62 13.82
C GLY A 16 6.33 8.24 12.46
N VAL A 17 6.77 7.12 11.89
CA VAL A 17 6.30 6.63 10.59
C VAL A 17 4.81 6.28 10.62
N VAL A 18 4.32 5.59 11.65
CA VAL A 18 2.88 5.34 11.82
C VAL A 18 2.09 6.65 11.88
N GLY A 19 2.64 7.65 12.59
CA GLY A 19 2.03 8.98 12.70
C GLY A 19 1.99 9.76 11.39
N LEU A 20 2.96 9.56 10.47
CA LEU A 20 2.92 10.16 9.12
C LEU A 20 1.65 9.77 8.36
N GLY A 21 1.17 8.53 8.52
CA GLY A 21 -0.07 8.06 7.89
C GLY A 21 -1.28 8.90 8.31
N ARG A 22 -1.37 9.26 9.59
CA ARG A 22 -2.42 10.15 10.09
C ARG A 22 -2.33 11.54 9.48
N LEU A 23 -1.13 12.13 9.47
CA LEU A 23 -0.91 13.46 8.89
C LEU A 23 -1.22 13.47 7.38
N LEU A 24 -0.87 12.40 6.65
CA LEU A 24 -1.19 12.28 5.22
C LEU A 24 -2.69 12.22 4.99
N ALA A 25 -3.43 11.47 5.81
CA ALA A 25 -4.88 11.41 5.71
C ALA A 25 -5.52 12.80 5.95
N GLU A 26 -5.07 13.53 6.97
CA GLU A 26 -5.54 14.88 7.29
C GLU A 26 -5.26 15.88 6.17
N ALA A 27 -4.02 15.91 5.65
CA ALA A 27 -3.65 16.79 4.53
C ALA A 27 -4.46 16.48 3.26
N SER A 28 -4.74 15.20 3.00
CA SER A 28 -5.53 14.75 1.85
C SER A 28 -7.00 15.12 1.98
N CYS A 29 -7.56 15.12 3.19
CA CYS A 29 -8.92 15.59 3.45
C CYS A 29 -9.04 17.10 3.29
N ALA A 30 -8.08 17.87 3.83
CA ALA A 30 -8.05 19.33 3.69
C ALA A 30 -7.97 19.79 2.22
N SER A 31 -7.20 19.06 1.37
CA SER A 31 -7.11 19.35 -0.06
C SER A 31 -8.44 19.21 -0.81
N ARG A 32 -9.33 18.31 -0.34
CA ARG A 32 -10.67 18.12 -0.95
C ARG A 32 -11.67 19.18 -0.50
N SER A 33 -11.57 19.64 0.73
CA SER A 33 -12.49 20.64 1.30
C SER A 33 -12.21 22.05 0.78
N GLY A 34 -10.99 22.37 0.39
CA GLY A 34 -10.59 23.67 -0.14
C GLY A 34 -11.10 23.97 -1.56
N GLY A 35 -11.65 22.97 -2.28
CA GLY A 35 -12.21 23.15 -3.63
C GLY A 35 -13.69 23.59 -3.68
N ALA A 36 -14.37 23.69 -2.54
CA ALA A 36 -15.80 23.99 -2.44
C ALA A 36 -16.14 25.24 -1.63
N ALA A 37 -15.18 26.16 -1.44
CA ALA A 37 -15.49 27.43 -0.79
C ALA A 37 -16.31 28.31 -1.76
N PRO A 38 -17.49 28.85 -1.35
CA PRO A 38 -18.19 29.85 -2.12
C PRO A 38 -17.31 31.10 -2.27
N GLU A 39 -17.30 31.68 -3.47
CA GLU A 39 -16.55 32.88 -3.79
C GLU A 39 -16.88 33.99 -2.74
N PRO A 40 -15.90 34.53 -2.01
CA PRO A 40 -16.18 35.54 -1.00
C PRO A 40 -16.73 36.79 -1.69
N PRO A 41 -17.66 37.52 -1.05
CA PRO A 41 -18.21 38.75 -1.62
C PRO A 41 -17.07 39.75 -1.92
N ARG A 42 -17.05 40.25 -3.14
CA ARG A 42 -16.06 41.23 -3.63
C ARG A 42 -16.02 42.44 -2.67
N GLY A 43 -14.94 42.56 -1.90
CA GLY A 43 -14.74 43.70 -1.01
C GLY A 43 -14.05 43.40 0.34
N ALA A 44 -13.84 42.19 0.75
CA ALA A 44 -13.06 41.86 1.94
C ALA A 44 -11.62 41.53 1.53
N ALA A 45 -10.72 42.52 1.58
CA ALA A 45 -9.28 42.27 1.56
C ALA A 45 -8.86 41.65 2.91
N GLY A 46 -9.22 40.38 3.08
CA GLY A 46 -8.69 39.54 4.15
C GLY A 46 -7.33 39.03 3.71
N THR A 47 -6.27 39.52 4.32
CA THR A 47 -4.90 39.03 4.17
C THR A 47 -4.91 37.58 4.63
N GLU A 48 -4.90 36.63 3.70
CA GLU A 48 -4.58 35.24 3.99
C GLU A 48 -3.22 35.23 4.70
N PRO A 49 -3.02 34.47 5.79
CA PRO A 49 -1.72 34.39 6.43
C PRO A 49 -0.73 33.78 5.44
N GLU A 50 0.13 34.63 4.88
CA GLU A 50 1.26 34.21 4.05
C GLU A 50 2.11 33.23 4.86
N GLY A 51 2.12 31.94 4.50
CA GLY A 51 3.09 31.01 5.05
C GLY A 51 2.63 29.57 5.34
N SER A 52 1.35 29.24 5.30
CA SER A 52 0.93 27.83 5.49
C SER A 52 1.14 27.05 4.20
N PRO A 53 1.93 25.93 4.24
CA PRO A 53 2.16 25.13 3.03
C PRO A 53 0.84 24.56 2.52
N HIS A 54 0.62 24.64 1.20
CA HIS A 54 -0.59 24.15 0.55
C HIS A 54 -0.81 22.65 0.89
N PRO A 55 -2.01 22.22 1.30
CA PRO A 55 -2.26 20.84 1.76
C PRO A 55 -1.77 19.75 0.78
N ALA A 56 -1.90 19.98 -0.53
CA ALA A 56 -1.40 19.04 -1.53
C ALA A 56 0.14 18.95 -1.56
N ALA A 57 0.86 20.04 -1.26
CA ALA A 57 2.32 20.00 -1.13
C ALA A 57 2.74 19.21 0.12
N VAL A 58 2.03 19.41 1.23
CA VAL A 58 2.22 18.62 2.46
C VAL A 58 1.97 17.14 2.21
N ALA A 59 0.88 16.78 1.53
CA ALA A 59 0.57 15.39 1.21
C ALA A 59 1.66 14.74 0.35
N ARG A 60 2.19 15.44 -0.65
CA ARG A 60 3.31 14.93 -1.48
C ARG A 60 4.58 14.70 -0.67
N GLU A 61 4.94 15.63 0.21
CA GLU A 61 6.10 15.50 1.10
C GLU A 61 5.96 14.27 2.02
N LEU A 62 4.80 14.13 2.68
CA LEU A 62 4.53 12.99 3.56
C LEU A 62 4.55 11.65 2.82
N THR A 63 4.05 11.62 1.60
CA THR A 63 4.11 10.44 0.71
C THR A 63 5.56 10.08 0.39
N ALA A 64 6.39 11.07 0.05
CA ALA A 64 7.81 10.86 -0.23
C ALA A 64 8.56 10.34 1.02
N MET A 65 8.27 10.88 2.21
CA MET A 65 8.84 10.39 3.47
C MET A 65 8.45 8.93 3.72
N LEU A 66 7.17 8.57 3.60
CA LEU A 66 6.69 7.19 3.77
C LEU A 66 7.36 6.25 2.76
N ARG A 67 7.48 6.66 1.50
CA ARG A 67 8.16 5.85 0.48
C ARG A 67 9.64 5.61 0.84
N GLY A 68 10.34 6.62 1.33
CA GLY A 68 11.71 6.48 1.83
C GLY A 68 11.80 5.48 2.99
N ARG A 69 10.87 5.51 3.92
CA ARG A 69 10.85 4.57 5.06
C ARG A 69 10.42 3.14 4.67
N ALA A 70 9.77 2.95 3.54
CA ALA A 70 9.48 1.61 3.03
C ALA A 70 10.76 0.78 2.75
N THR A 71 11.90 1.44 2.58
CA THR A 71 13.21 0.80 2.34
C THR A 71 14.14 0.87 3.56
N ASP A 72 13.63 1.22 4.76
CA ASP A 72 14.42 1.28 5.99
C ASP A 72 15.11 -0.06 6.30
N ALA A 73 16.31 0.00 6.88
CA ALA A 73 17.05 -1.19 7.28
C ALA A 73 16.27 -2.03 8.30
N SER A 74 15.55 -1.37 9.23
CA SER A 74 14.71 -2.05 10.21
C SER A 74 13.41 -2.59 9.58
N TRP A 75 13.17 -3.88 9.75
CA TRP A 75 11.91 -4.50 9.33
C TRP A 75 10.69 -3.91 10.06
N ARG A 76 10.85 -3.47 11.32
CA ARG A 76 9.79 -2.85 12.11
C ARG A 76 9.36 -1.53 11.52
N VAL A 77 10.32 -0.71 11.06
CA VAL A 77 10.04 0.56 10.39
C VAL A 77 9.33 0.34 9.05
N ARG A 78 9.76 -0.69 8.29
CA ARG A 78 9.04 -1.09 7.06
C ARG A 78 7.60 -1.56 7.34
N GLU A 79 7.37 -2.23 8.49
CA GLU A 79 6.01 -2.58 8.93
C GLU A 79 5.19 -1.35 9.32
N ALA A 80 5.81 -0.38 9.98
CA ALA A 80 5.17 0.90 10.30
C ALA A 80 4.65 1.62 9.05
N VAL A 81 5.32 1.49 7.89
CA VAL A 81 4.82 2.06 6.63
C VAL A 81 3.52 1.39 6.19
N ALA A 82 3.43 0.05 6.27
CA ALA A 82 2.16 -0.63 5.97
C ALA A 82 1.04 -0.17 6.92
N MET A 83 1.33 -0.03 8.22
CA MET A 83 0.38 0.50 9.21
C MET A 83 0.00 1.96 8.93
N ALA A 84 0.94 2.79 8.45
CA ALA A 84 0.66 4.16 8.04
C ALA A 84 -0.30 4.20 6.85
N LEU A 85 -0.09 3.37 5.83
CA LEU A 85 -1.00 3.24 4.68
C LEU A 85 -2.38 2.74 5.11
N GLN A 86 -2.46 1.81 6.06
CA GLN A 86 -3.74 1.36 6.62
C GLN A 86 -4.49 2.50 7.32
N ARG A 87 -3.79 3.36 8.07
CA ARG A 87 -4.39 4.56 8.67
C ARG A 87 -4.87 5.57 7.62
N VAL A 88 -4.15 5.71 6.52
CA VAL A 88 -4.64 6.48 5.37
C VAL A 88 -5.94 5.87 4.84
N GLY A 89 -6.00 4.55 4.73
CA GLY A 89 -7.19 3.83 4.26
C GLY A 89 -8.42 4.04 5.15
N ASP A 90 -8.24 4.13 6.47
CA ASP A 90 -9.33 4.37 7.42
C ASP A 90 -10.05 5.71 7.19
N SER A 91 -9.37 6.73 6.70
CA SER A 91 -9.91 8.11 6.57
C SER A 91 -9.95 8.62 5.13
N ALA A 92 -9.09 8.12 4.27
CA ALA A 92 -8.94 8.56 2.88
C ALA A 92 -8.70 7.36 1.93
N PRO A 93 -9.68 6.45 1.77
CA PRO A 93 -9.51 5.21 1.01
C PRO A 93 -9.10 5.44 -0.44
N ALA A 94 -9.55 6.52 -1.08
CA ALA A 94 -9.11 6.87 -2.43
C ALA A 94 -7.60 7.16 -2.52
N VAL A 95 -7.02 7.78 -1.49
CA VAL A 95 -5.57 8.03 -1.42
C VAL A 95 -4.82 6.72 -1.22
N LEU A 96 -5.31 5.83 -0.36
CA LEU A 96 -4.71 4.50 -0.22
C LEU A 96 -4.71 3.74 -1.55
N ARG A 97 -5.82 3.73 -2.29
CA ARG A 97 -5.91 3.05 -3.60
C ARG A 97 -4.90 3.61 -4.59
N SER A 98 -4.80 4.95 -4.68
CA SER A 98 -3.82 5.61 -5.55
C SER A 98 -2.39 5.22 -5.21
N LEU A 99 -2.03 5.27 -3.92
CA LEU A 99 -0.70 4.89 -3.45
C LEU A 99 -0.42 3.39 -3.68
N ALA A 100 -1.39 2.52 -3.44
CA ALA A 100 -1.24 1.09 -3.67
C ALA A 100 -1.00 0.78 -5.16
N THR A 101 -1.71 1.44 -6.07
CA THR A 101 -1.50 1.31 -7.52
C THR A 101 -0.12 1.79 -7.93
N GLU A 102 0.29 2.97 -7.50
CA GLU A 102 1.59 3.56 -7.83
C GLU A 102 2.75 2.70 -7.27
N TRP A 103 2.69 2.37 -5.98
CA TRP A 103 3.78 1.66 -5.30
C TRP A 103 3.85 0.18 -5.64
N ALA A 104 2.76 -0.47 -6.05
CA ALA A 104 2.81 -1.83 -6.58
C ALA A 104 3.63 -1.91 -7.89
N ALA A 105 3.69 -0.81 -8.64
CA ALA A 105 4.49 -0.68 -9.86
C ALA A 105 5.90 -0.08 -9.63
N ASP A 106 6.26 0.28 -8.39
CA ASP A 106 7.56 0.85 -8.04
C ASP A 106 8.71 -0.12 -8.40
N PRO A 107 9.88 0.36 -8.85
CA PRO A 107 11.03 -0.50 -9.12
C PRO A 107 11.58 -1.21 -7.87
N HIS A 108 11.38 -0.65 -6.67
CA HIS A 108 11.95 -1.20 -5.44
C HIS A 108 11.04 -2.24 -4.78
N PRO A 109 11.51 -3.49 -4.53
CA PRO A 109 10.67 -4.57 -3.99
C PRO A 109 10.04 -4.26 -2.63
N LEU A 110 10.73 -3.53 -1.77
CA LEU A 110 10.20 -3.18 -0.45
C LEU A 110 9.08 -2.14 -0.52
N VAL A 111 9.10 -1.25 -1.52
CA VAL A 111 7.99 -0.31 -1.78
C VAL A 111 6.77 -1.07 -2.30
N GLN A 112 6.97 -2.02 -3.24
CA GLN A 112 5.91 -2.93 -3.68
C GLN A 112 5.31 -3.71 -2.50
N ARG A 113 6.16 -4.21 -1.59
CA ARG A 113 5.72 -4.90 -0.38
C ARG A 113 4.87 -3.99 0.52
N ALA A 114 5.27 -2.73 0.70
CA ALA A 114 4.51 -1.78 1.49
C ALA A 114 3.12 -1.53 0.89
N ALA A 115 3.02 -1.41 -0.45
CA ALA A 115 1.76 -1.27 -1.16
C ALA A 115 0.81 -2.43 -0.87
N VAL A 116 1.24 -3.67 -1.14
CA VAL A 116 0.36 -4.85 -0.97
C VAL A 116 0.03 -5.10 0.51
N ALA A 117 0.97 -4.90 1.44
CA ALA A 117 0.70 -5.07 2.86
C ALA A 117 -0.19 -3.96 3.44
N GLY A 118 -0.09 -2.75 2.91
CA GLY A 118 -0.91 -1.62 3.32
C GLY A 118 -2.37 -1.77 2.90
N ILE A 119 -2.62 -2.16 1.64
CA ILE A 119 -3.99 -2.27 1.13
C ILE A 119 -4.66 -3.60 1.50
N CYS A 120 -3.93 -4.70 1.62
CA CYS A 120 -4.48 -6.02 1.94
C CYS A 120 -4.75 -6.19 3.45
N GLU A 121 -5.46 -5.24 4.04
CA GLU A 121 -5.93 -5.28 5.42
C GLU A 121 -7.44 -5.56 5.43
N PRO A 122 -7.91 -6.68 6.02
CA PRO A 122 -9.30 -7.13 5.91
C PRO A 122 -10.35 -6.07 6.23
N ARG A 123 -10.12 -5.22 7.25
CA ARG A 123 -11.08 -4.18 7.64
C ARG A 123 -11.27 -3.09 6.56
N LEU A 124 -10.29 -2.90 5.67
CA LEU A 124 -10.34 -1.91 4.59
C LEU A 124 -11.02 -2.44 3.32
N LEU A 125 -11.15 -3.76 3.20
CA LEU A 125 -11.62 -4.42 1.99
C LEU A 125 -13.14 -4.70 1.98
N GLY A 126 -13.89 -4.12 2.92
CA GLY A 126 -15.34 -4.11 2.88
C GLY A 126 -15.93 -3.25 1.75
N ASP A 127 -15.14 -2.34 1.18
CA ASP A 127 -15.47 -1.56 -0.01
C ASP A 127 -14.98 -2.28 -1.27
N GLU A 128 -15.89 -2.55 -2.21
CA GLU A 128 -15.59 -3.28 -3.45
C GLU A 128 -14.48 -2.63 -4.28
N THR A 129 -14.44 -1.31 -4.31
CA THR A 129 -13.42 -0.56 -5.07
C THR A 129 -12.04 -0.77 -4.46
N THR A 130 -11.94 -0.81 -3.14
CA THR A 130 -10.68 -1.06 -2.43
C THR A 130 -10.27 -2.53 -2.55
N ALA A 131 -11.22 -3.46 -2.50
CA ALA A 131 -10.95 -4.88 -2.75
C ALA A 131 -10.43 -5.15 -4.17
N ALA A 132 -11.03 -4.50 -5.18
CA ALA A 132 -10.54 -4.56 -6.55
C ALA A 132 -9.11 -4.00 -6.68
N ALA A 133 -8.84 -2.85 -6.08
CA ALA A 133 -7.51 -2.25 -6.08
C ALA A 133 -6.47 -3.12 -5.36
N ALA A 134 -6.87 -3.88 -4.33
CA ALA A 134 -5.99 -4.83 -3.65
C ALA A 134 -5.61 -6.01 -4.58
N LEU A 135 -6.57 -6.54 -5.36
CA LEU A 135 -6.31 -7.55 -6.37
C LEU A 135 -5.35 -7.02 -7.45
N ASP A 136 -5.56 -5.79 -7.92
CA ASP A 136 -4.71 -5.16 -8.93
C ASP A 136 -3.30 -4.92 -8.40
N ALA A 137 -3.14 -4.46 -7.16
CA ALA A 137 -1.84 -4.27 -6.52
C ALA A 137 -1.09 -5.62 -6.38
N CYS A 138 -1.77 -6.69 -5.95
CA CYS A 138 -1.19 -8.03 -5.88
C CYS A 138 -0.75 -8.53 -7.26
N ALA A 139 -1.58 -8.36 -8.29
CA ALA A 139 -1.26 -8.78 -9.65
C ALA A 139 -0.06 -8.00 -10.21
N THR A 140 -0.06 -6.68 -10.08
CA THR A 140 1.03 -5.80 -10.54
C THR A 140 2.35 -6.14 -9.86
N ALA A 141 2.35 -6.29 -8.53
CA ALA A 141 3.57 -6.62 -7.79
C ALA A 141 4.08 -8.04 -8.12
N THR A 142 3.18 -9.00 -8.38
CA THR A 142 3.54 -10.36 -8.83
C THR A 142 4.14 -10.33 -10.24
N ASP A 143 3.56 -9.60 -11.18
CA ASP A 143 4.12 -9.42 -12.53
C ASP A 143 5.51 -8.79 -12.49
N ARG A 144 5.68 -7.72 -11.71
CA ARG A 144 6.96 -7.06 -11.51
C ARG A 144 8.01 -8.00 -10.91
N LEU A 145 7.63 -8.84 -9.95
CA LEU A 145 8.52 -9.84 -9.37
C LEU A 145 8.91 -10.88 -10.43
N ALA A 146 7.94 -11.42 -11.18
CA ALA A 146 8.16 -12.45 -12.20
C ALA A 146 9.03 -11.97 -13.37
N ARG A 147 8.97 -10.69 -13.72
CA ARG A 147 9.79 -10.08 -14.78
C ARG A 147 11.19 -9.66 -14.34
N ARG A 148 11.54 -9.77 -13.05
CA ARG A 148 12.91 -9.45 -12.60
C ARG A 148 13.90 -10.46 -13.13
N PRO A 149 15.12 -10.02 -13.47
CA PRO A 149 16.22 -10.93 -13.79
C PRO A 149 16.44 -11.95 -12.67
N THR A 150 16.69 -13.21 -13.02
CA THR A 150 16.91 -14.29 -12.04
C THR A 150 18.02 -13.98 -11.03
N SER A 151 19.04 -13.22 -11.44
CA SER A 151 20.13 -12.78 -10.57
C SER A 151 19.64 -11.86 -9.43
N GLU A 152 18.63 -11.01 -9.67
CA GLU A 152 18.07 -10.09 -8.69
C GLU A 152 17.09 -10.78 -7.73
N ARG A 153 16.42 -11.85 -8.16
CA ARG A 153 15.39 -12.55 -7.37
C ARG A 153 15.91 -13.17 -6.08
N ARG A 154 17.21 -13.43 -6.00
CA ARG A 154 17.86 -13.95 -4.79
C ARG A 154 18.11 -12.88 -3.74
N GLY A 155 17.90 -11.61 -4.05
CA GLY A 155 18.06 -10.48 -3.15
C GLY A 155 17.14 -10.57 -1.91
N ALA A 156 17.60 -10.05 -0.78
CA ALA A 156 16.84 -10.06 0.47
C ALA A 156 15.50 -9.34 0.33
N ASP A 157 15.48 -8.19 -0.34
CA ASP A 157 14.30 -7.35 -0.52
C ASP A 157 13.24 -8.02 -1.41
N VAL A 158 13.68 -8.75 -2.45
CA VAL A 158 12.76 -9.54 -3.31
C VAL A 158 12.14 -10.69 -2.51
N ARG A 159 12.91 -11.34 -1.64
CA ARG A 159 12.35 -12.38 -0.75
C ARG A 159 11.30 -11.81 0.20
N VAL A 160 11.49 -10.61 0.72
CA VAL A 160 10.51 -9.92 1.58
C VAL A 160 9.23 -9.59 0.80
N LEU A 161 9.34 -9.10 -0.44
CA LEU A 161 8.18 -8.91 -1.33
C LEU A 161 7.45 -10.23 -1.58
N ARG A 162 8.18 -11.30 -1.97
CA ARG A 162 7.59 -12.61 -2.20
C ARG A 162 6.83 -13.13 -0.97
N GLN A 163 7.40 -12.97 0.23
CA GLN A 163 6.72 -13.34 1.49
C GLN A 163 5.44 -12.55 1.71
N GLY A 164 5.44 -11.24 1.44
CA GLY A 164 4.24 -10.41 1.49
C GLY A 164 3.16 -10.89 0.52
N LEU A 165 3.53 -11.14 -0.73
CA LEU A 165 2.62 -11.68 -1.75
C LEU A 165 2.09 -13.07 -1.38
N GLY A 166 2.89 -13.91 -0.69
CA GLY A 166 2.49 -15.22 -0.17
C GLY A 166 1.40 -15.18 0.91
N TYR A 167 0.96 -13.98 1.30
CA TYR A 167 -0.14 -13.74 2.22
C TYR A 167 -1.24 -12.85 1.61
N CYS A 168 -0.85 -11.77 0.95
CA CYS A 168 -1.76 -10.71 0.51
C CYS A 168 -2.81 -11.19 -0.50
N TRP A 169 -2.45 -12.08 -1.42
CA TRP A 169 -3.40 -12.65 -2.37
C TRP A 169 -4.60 -13.31 -1.67
N SER A 170 -4.37 -14.07 -0.61
CA SER A 170 -5.47 -14.73 0.11
C SER A 170 -6.42 -13.73 0.77
N VAL A 171 -5.92 -12.56 1.17
CA VAL A 171 -6.74 -11.49 1.74
C VAL A 171 -7.57 -10.81 0.66
N ALA A 172 -6.94 -10.42 -0.45
CA ALA A 172 -7.61 -9.76 -1.57
C ALA A 172 -8.68 -10.65 -2.23
N VAL A 173 -8.35 -11.93 -2.48
CA VAL A 173 -9.31 -12.90 -3.06
C VAL A 173 -10.48 -13.17 -2.12
N ALA A 174 -10.23 -13.30 -0.81
CA ALA A 174 -11.32 -13.51 0.15
C ALA A 174 -12.28 -12.32 0.25
N ALA A 175 -11.80 -11.11 -0.01
CA ALA A 175 -12.64 -9.91 -0.02
C ALA A 175 -13.46 -9.75 -1.31
N ALA A 176 -12.94 -10.22 -2.46
CA ALA A 176 -13.60 -10.16 -3.75
C ALA A 176 -13.47 -11.50 -4.50
N PRO A 177 -14.20 -12.56 -4.07
CA PRO A 177 -14.00 -13.91 -4.59
C PRO A 177 -14.31 -14.05 -6.09
N ILE A 178 -15.37 -13.41 -6.57
CA ILE A 178 -15.82 -13.53 -7.96
C ILE A 178 -14.73 -13.11 -8.95
N PRO A 179 -14.13 -11.90 -8.88
CA PRO A 179 -13.01 -11.54 -9.74
C PRO A 179 -11.67 -12.11 -9.25
N GLY A 180 -11.52 -12.43 -7.98
CA GLY A 180 -10.26 -12.81 -7.37
C GLY A 180 -9.85 -14.26 -7.64
N LEU A 181 -10.79 -15.22 -7.55
CA LEU A 181 -10.48 -16.64 -7.75
C LEU A 181 -9.91 -16.95 -9.13
N PRO A 182 -10.53 -16.51 -10.24
CA PRO A 182 -9.97 -16.78 -11.58
C PRO A 182 -8.57 -16.15 -11.75
N ARG A 183 -8.35 -14.95 -11.25
CA ARG A 183 -7.04 -14.28 -11.32
C ARG A 183 -5.97 -15.03 -10.52
N PHE A 184 -6.33 -15.52 -9.34
CA PHE A 184 -5.40 -16.29 -8.50
C PHE A 184 -5.09 -17.66 -9.09
N LEU A 185 -6.09 -18.39 -9.56
CA LEU A 185 -5.91 -19.71 -10.17
C LEU A 185 -5.09 -19.64 -11.46
N GLY A 186 -5.26 -18.57 -12.25
CA GLY A 186 -4.49 -18.34 -13.47
C GLY A 186 -3.03 -17.90 -13.24
N LEU A 187 -2.57 -17.66 -12.00
CA LEU A 187 -1.20 -17.18 -11.75
C LEU A 187 -0.12 -18.14 -12.28
N THR A 188 -0.24 -19.44 -12.03
CA THR A 188 0.77 -20.43 -12.48
C THR A 188 0.78 -20.61 -13.98
N ASP A 189 -0.36 -20.44 -14.64
CA ASP A 189 -0.48 -20.54 -16.09
C ASP A 189 0.06 -19.28 -16.78
N ALA A 190 -0.11 -18.11 -16.15
CA ALA A 190 0.45 -16.85 -16.65
C ALA A 190 1.98 -16.80 -16.56
N TYR A 191 2.58 -17.54 -15.62
CA TYR A 191 4.03 -17.57 -15.39
C TYR A 191 4.53 -19.05 -15.30
N PRO A 192 4.49 -19.81 -16.40
CA PRO A 192 4.82 -21.24 -16.39
C PRO A 192 6.29 -21.45 -15.97
N GLY A 193 6.48 -22.36 -15.00
CA GLY A 193 7.82 -22.68 -14.49
C GLY A 193 8.44 -21.65 -13.54
N ASP A 194 7.76 -20.55 -13.24
CA ASP A 194 8.26 -19.55 -12.28
C ASP A 194 8.14 -20.07 -10.85
N SER A 195 9.30 -20.33 -10.21
CA SER A 195 9.35 -20.90 -8.86
C SER A 195 8.83 -19.97 -7.77
N ASP A 196 8.99 -18.65 -7.94
CA ASP A 196 8.54 -17.66 -6.96
C ASP A 196 7.01 -17.52 -7.03
N VAL A 197 6.44 -17.45 -8.24
CA VAL A 197 4.97 -17.42 -8.43
C VAL A 197 4.33 -18.71 -7.93
N ALA A 198 4.90 -19.86 -8.26
CA ALA A 198 4.43 -21.15 -7.76
C ALA A 198 4.48 -21.22 -6.21
N TRP A 199 5.51 -20.66 -5.61
CA TRP A 199 5.61 -20.55 -4.15
C TRP A 199 4.51 -19.63 -3.58
N ILE A 200 4.29 -18.44 -4.16
CA ILE A 200 3.24 -17.50 -3.77
C ILE A 200 1.87 -18.19 -3.83
N ALA A 201 1.55 -18.89 -4.91
CA ALA A 201 0.30 -19.62 -5.06
C ALA A 201 0.12 -20.67 -3.95
N ARG A 202 1.14 -21.52 -3.71
CA ARG A 202 1.10 -22.53 -2.65
C ARG A 202 0.93 -21.95 -1.25
N GLU A 203 1.62 -20.86 -0.92
CA GLU A 203 1.53 -20.26 0.41
C GLU A 203 0.15 -19.62 0.67
N ASN A 204 -0.46 -19.02 -0.33
CA ASN A 204 -1.80 -18.47 -0.21
C ASN A 204 -2.86 -19.58 -0.13
N ALA A 205 -2.75 -20.66 -0.90
CA ALA A 205 -3.67 -21.79 -0.86
C ALA A 205 -3.75 -22.47 0.53
N LYS A 206 -2.70 -22.37 1.34
CA LYS A 206 -2.68 -22.87 2.74
C LYS A 206 -3.49 -21.99 3.71
N LYS A 207 -3.83 -20.74 3.32
CA LYS A 207 -4.54 -19.81 4.22
C LYS A 207 -6.01 -20.21 4.29
N LYS A 208 -6.53 -20.44 5.51
CA LYS A 208 -7.90 -20.91 5.77
C LYS A 208 -8.96 -20.13 4.97
N ARG A 209 -8.81 -18.79 4.86
CA ARG A 209 -9.74 -17.93 4.12
C ARG A 209 -9.81 -18.25 2.62
N LEU A 210 -8.70 -18.67 2.01
CA LEU A 210 -8.64 -19.01 0.60
C LEU A 210 -8.92 -20.50 0.37
N SER A 211 -8.38 -21.38 1.21
CA SER A 211 -8.62 -22.82 1.07
C SER A 211 -10.12 -23.16 1.15
N ALA A 212 -10.88 -22.46 1.98
CA ALA A 212 -12.33 -22.64 2.05
C ALA A 212 -13.04 -22.28 0.73
N LEU A 213 -12.56 -21.27 0.01
CA LEU A 213 -13.10 -20.89 -1.31
C LEU A 213 -12.71 -21.89 -2.40
N LEU A 214 -11.47 -22.41 -2.36
CA LEU A 214 -10.97 -23.38 -3.34
C LEU A 214 -11.67 -24.75 -3.26
N VAL A 215 -12.20 -25.12 -2.10
CA VAL A 215 -12.97 -26.37 -1.92
C VAL A 215 -14.41 -26.22 -2.41
N ALA A 216 -14.92 -24.97 -2.44
CA ALA A 216 -16.31 -24.69 -2.86
C ALA A 216 -16.45 -24.48 -4.39
N THR A 217 -15.34 -24.49 -5.12
CA THR A 217 -15.27 -24.37 -6.59
C THR A 217 -15.12 -25.74 -7.25
#